data_743d5f35a5c8a91ce0359f980e853c73
#
_entry.id   743d5f35a5c8a91ce0359f980e853c73
#
_cell.length_a   1.000
_cell.length_b   1.000
_cell.length_c   1.000
_cell.angle_alpha   90.00
_cell.angle_beta   90.00
_cell.angle_gamma   90.00
#
_symmetry.space_group_name_H-M   'P 1'
#
loop_
_entity.id
_entity.type
_entity.pdbx_description
1 polymer ?
#
loop_
_entity_poly.entity_id
_entity_poly.type
_entity_poly.pdbx_seq_one_letter_code
_entity_poly.pdbx_strand_id
1 'polypeptide(L)'
;VIGTVQGDLHDIGKTLVATLLSAGGFEVDDLGSDVPVDRFLARAKENGADIIAASALLTTTMPVQKAIADGIPSLGLAPRPRLLVGGAPTTAAWAAEIGAGWAENALHAVAVAEALVNAARRS
;
A
#
# COMPACT_ATOMS: atom_id res chain seq x y z
N VAL A 1 0.34 -7.21 0.42
CA VAL A 1 1.69 -6.78 0.78
C VAL A 1 1.60 -5.41 1.43
N ILE A 2 2.20 -5.27 2.59
CA ILE A 2 2.22 -4.00 3.33
C ILE A 2 3.62 -3.71 3.86
N GLY A 3 4.01 -2.46 3.89
CA GLY A 3 5.28 -2.03 4.45
C GLY A 3 5.37 -0.52 4.61
N THR A 4 6.39 -0.09 5.34
CA THR A 4 6.79 1.32 5.42
C THR A 4 7.90 1.55 4.41
N VAL A 5 7.77 2.61 3.63
CA VAL A 5 8.66 2.88 2.48
C VAL A 5 10.11 3.12 2.88
N GLN A 6 11.03 2.89 1.95
CA GLN A 6 12.46 3.08 2.14
C GLN A 6 12.78 4.48 2.66
N GLY A 7 13.68 4.55 3.64
CA GLY A 7 14.06 5.78 4.32
C GLY A 7 13.19 6.11 5.53
N ASP A 8 12.15 5.32 5.79
CA ASP A 8 11.19 5.56 6.86
C ASP A 8 11.18 4.36 7.81
N LEU A 9 11.46 4.60 9.09
CA LEU A 9 11.54 3.56 10.11
C LEU A 9 10.30 3.48 11.01
N HIS A 10 9.31 4.34 10.78
CA HIS A 10 8.09 4.37 11.58
C HIS A 10 7.19 3.19 11.16
N ASP A 11 6.80 2.35 12.13
CA ASP A 11 6.00 1.16 11.81
C ASP A 11 4.75 0.96 12.66
N ILE A 12 4.53 1.78 13.68
CA ILE A 12 3.37 1.62 14.58
C ILE A 12 2.05 1.68 13.80
N GLY A 13 1.87 2.70 12.98
CA GLY A 13 0.65 2.86 12.17
C GLY A 13 0.52 1.75 11.14
N LYS A 14 1.61 1.39 10.48
CA LYS A 14 1.64 0.31 9.49
C LYS A 14 1.27 -1.02 10.13
N THR A 15 1.83 -1.31 11.31
CA THR A 15 1.55 -2.55 12.04
C THR A 15 0.08 -2.63 12.47
N LEU A 16 -0.50 -1.51 12.90
CA LEU A 16 -1.91 -1.46 13.23
C LEU A 16 -2.79 -1.74 12.01
N VAL A 17 -2.48 -1.16 10.87
CA VAL A 17 -3.18 -1.44 9.62
C VAL A 17 -3.08 -2.92 9.25
N ALA A 18 -1.88 -3.49 9.32
CA ALA A 18 -1.66 -4.91 9.04
C ALA A 18 -2.51 -5.80 9.94
N THR A 19 -2.58 -5.48 11.23
CA THR A 19 -3.38 -6.22 12.21
C THR A 19 -4.87 -6.16 11.87
N LEU A 20 -5.38 -4.96 11.57
CA LEU A 20 -6.79 -4.78 11.25
C LEU A 20 -7.18 -5.42 9.92
N LEU A 21 -6.32 -5.36 8.91
CA LEU A 21 -6.55 -6.05 7.65
C LEU A 21 -6.61 -7.56 7.84
N SER A 22 -5.69 -8.11 8.63
CA SER A 22 -5.68 -9.55 8.95
C SER A 22 -6.97 -9.96 9.67
N ALA A 23 -7.40 -9.15 10.64
CA ALA A 23 -8.66 -9.39 11.35
C ALA A 23 -9.87 -9.30 10.43
N GLY A 24 -9.79 -8.51 9.37
CA GLY A 24 -10.83 -8.35 8.35
C GLY A 24 -10.84 -9.44 7.28
N GLY A 25 -9.97 -10.45 7.38
CA GLY A 25 -9.93 -11.57 6.46
C GLY A 25 -8.90 -11.48 5.34
N PHE A 26 -8.08 -10.45 5.31
CA PHE A 26 -6.98 -10.34 4.34
C PHE A 26 -5.80 -11.22 4.74
N GLU A 27 -5.18 -11.85 3.76
CA GLU A 27 -3.85 -12.44 3.95
C GLU A 27 -2.83 -11.33 3.84
N VAL A 28 -2.13 -11.04 4.95
CA VAL A 28 -1.21 -9.92 5.02
C VAL A 28 0.23 -10.41 5.02
N ASP A 29 1.01 -9.92 4.05
CA ASP A 29 2.46 -10.12 4.00
C ASP A 29 3.11 -8.80 4.39
N ASP A 30 3.55 -8.70 5.64
CA ASP A 30 4.15 -7.50 6.21
C ASP A 30 5.66 -7.49 5.99
N LEU A 31 6.13 -6.56 5.17
CA LEU A 31 7.54 -6.44 4.81
C LEU A 31 8.37 -5.66 5.83
N GLY A 32 7.71 -5.05 6.83
CA GLY A 32 8.39 -4.26 7.85
C GLY A 32 8.55 -2.79 7.46
N SER A 33 9.62 -2.18 7.92
CA SER A 33 9.95 -0.78 7.64
C SER A 33 11.18 -0.67 6.75
N ASP A 34 11.44 0.53 6.23
CA ASP A 34 12.59 0.80 5.35
C ASP A 34 12.62 -0.15 4.15
N VAL A 35 11.47 -0.32 3.48
CA VAL A 35 11.32 -1.30 2.39
C VAL A 35 11.54 -0.62 1.04
N PRO A 36 12.50 -1.10 0.23
CA PRO A 36 12.74 -0.55 -1.10
C PRO A 36 11.58 -0.88 -2.06
N VAL A 37 11.42 -0.05 -3.08
CA VAL A 37 10.39 -0.21 -4.12
C VAL A 37 10.42 -1.62 -4.72
N ASP A 38 11.60 -2.09 -5.08
CA ASP A 38 11.77 -3.40 -5.73
C ASP A 38 11.24 -4.54 -4.88
N ARG A 39 11.37 -4.43 -3.55
CA ARG A 39 10.89 -5.46 -2.64
C ARG A 39 9.36 -5.48 -2.57
N PHE A 40 8.70 -4.31 -2.54
CA PHE A 40 7.25 -4.23 -2.64
C PHE A 40 6.76 -4.91 -3.92
N LEU A 41 7.37 -4.58 -5.04
CA LEU A 41 6.97 -5.08 -6.35
C LEU A 41 7.22 -6.59 -6.50
N ALA A 42 8.39 -7.05 -6.06
CA ALA A 42 8.74 -8.47 -6.14
C ALA A 42 7.79 -9.33 -5.30
N ARG A 43 7.50 -8.90 -4.07
CA ARG A 43 6.60 -9.66 -3.20
C ARG A 43 5.16 -9.65 -3.72
N ALA A 44 4.70 -8.53 -4.26
CA ALA A 44 3.38 -8.46 -4.86
C ALA A 44 3.24 -9.43 -6.04
N LYS A 45 4.28 -9.53 -6.85
CA LYS A 45 4.31 -10.46 -7.97
C LYS A 45 4.32 -11.91 -7.52
N GLU A 46 5.19 -12.25 -6.55
CA GLU A 46 5.29 -13.61 -6.01
C GLU A 46 3.97 -14.10 -5.41
N ASN A 47 3.29 -13.23 -4.69
CA ASN A 47 2.07 -13.58 -3.96
C ASN A 47 0.79 -13.39 -4.78
N GLY A 48 0.88 -12.79 -5.97
CA GLY A 48 -0.31 -12.39 -6.71
C GLY A 48 -1.16 -11.42 -5.91
N ALA A 49 -0.53 -10.45 -5.24
CA ALA A 49 -1.21 -9.56 -4.31
C ALA A 49 -2.28 -8.70 -4.99
N ASP A 50 -3.41 -8.54 -4.32
CA ASP A 50 -4.48 -7.64 -4.76
C ASP A 50 -4.16 -6.19 -4.42
N ILE A 51 -3.44 -5.96 -3.32
CA ILE A 51 -3.12 -4.63 -2.80
C ILE A 51 -1.66 -4.55 -2.37
N ILE A 52 -1.03 -3.43 -2.71
CA ILE A 52 0.22 -2.99 -2.12
C ILE A 52 -0.12 -1.80 -1.24
N ALA A 53 0.10 -1.94 0.07
CA ALA A 53 -0.12 -0.87 1.02
C ALA A 53 1.24 -0.30 1.46
N ALA A 54 1.45 0.99 1.22
CA ALA A 54 2.71 1.65 1.47
C ALA A 54 2.51 2.85 2.39
N SER A 55 3.13 2.81 3.58
CA SER A 55 3.06 3.87 4.59
C SER A 55 4.27 4.79 4.47
N ALA A 56 4.05 6.11 4.53
CA ALA A 56 5.12 7.12 4.58
C ALA A 56 4.77 8.16 5.65
N LEU A 57 5.65 8.34 6.64
CA LEU A 57 5.42 9.28 7.74
C LEU A 57 6.26 10.55 7.61
N LEU A 58 7.09 10.66 6.58
CA LEU A 58 7.90 11.84 6.28
C LEU A 58 7.56 12.34 4.88
N THR A 59 7.53 13.66 4.71
CA THR A 59 7.34 14.23 3.38
C THR A 59 8.45 13.80 2.41
N THR A 60 9.65 13.59 2.93
CA THR A 60 10.82 13.14 2.15
C THR A 60 10.71 11.70 1.69
N THR A 61 9.85 10.88 2.31
CA THR A 61 9.66 9.48 1.92
C THR A 61 8.42 9.25 1.05
N MET A 62 7.55 10.23 0.92
CA MET A 62 6.37 10.14 0.04
C MET A 62 6.72 9.81 -1.42
N PRO A 63 7.80 10.34 -2.03
CA PRO A 63 8.16 9.99 -3.40
C PRO A 63 8.34 8.49 -3.65
N VAL A 64 8.69 7.72 -2.62
CA VAL A 64 8.81 6.26 -2.74
C VAL A 64 7.45 5.63 -3.03
N GLN A 65 6.37 6.17 -2.47
CA GLN A 65 5.01 5.72 -2.79
C GLN A 65 4.69 5.90 -4.28
N LYS A 66 5.10 7.04 -4.85
CA LYS A 66 4.95 7.31 -6.28
C LYS A 66 5.77 6.32 -7.13
N ALA A 67 7.00 6.02 -6.71
CA ALA A 67 7.85 5.07 -7.40
C ALA A 67 7.23 3.67 -7.43
N ILE A 68 6.56 3.25 -6.36
CA ILE A 68 5.82 2.00 -6.33
C ILE A 68 4.68 2.04 -7.36
N ALA A 69 3.90 3.12 -7.38
CA ALA A 69 2.81 3.29 -8.34
C ALA A 69 3.32 3.17 -9.78
N ASP A 70 4.45 3.81 -10.08
CA ASP A 70 5.05 3.79 -11.41
C ASP A 70 5.56 2.40 -11.81
N GLY A 71 5.93 1.57 -10.85
CA GLY A 71 6.45 0.22 -11.09
C GLY A 71 5.37 -0.86 -11.24
N ILE A 72 4.16 -0.64 -10.78
CA ILE A 72 3.10 -1.65 -10.81
C ILE A 72 2.79 -2.15 -12.23
N PRO A 73 2.66 -1.29 -13.27
CA PRO A 73 2.38 -1.79 -14.60
C PRO A 73 3.41 -2.78 -15.14
N SER A 74 4.67 -2.64 -14.72
CA SER A 74 5.76 -3.51 -15.19
C SER A 74 5.66 -4.95 -14.66
N LEU A 75 4.81 -5.21 -13.67
CA LEU A 75 4.66 -6.55 -13.10
C LEU A 75 3.93 -7.51 -14.05
N GLY A 76 3.17 -6.98 -14.99
CA GLY A 76 2.44 -7.81 -15.96
C GLY A 76 1.30 -8.61 -15.35
N LEU A 77 0.83 -8.23 -14.16
CA LEU A 77 -0.28 -8.91 -13.49
C LEU A 77 -1.64 -8.40 -13.98
N ALA A 78 -2.61 -9.32 -14.06
CA ALA A 78 -3.99 -9.00 -14.43
C ALA A 78 -4.94 -9.75 -13.50
N PRO A 79 -5.73 -9.06 -12.64
CA PRO A 79 -5.72 -7.61 -12.48
C PRO A 79 -4.44 -7.11 -11.84
N ARG A 80 -4.12 -5.84 -12.07
CA ARG A 80 -2.96 -5.20 -11.41
C ARG A 80 -3.23 -5.01 -9.93
N PRO A 81 -2.21 -5.15 -9.07
CA PRO A 81 -2.35 -4.76 -7.68
C PRO A 81 -2.75 -3.28 -7.58
N ARG A 82 -3.61 -2.97 -6.63
CA ARG A 82 -3.99 -1.60 -6.33
C ARG A 82 -3.08 -1.07 -5.24
N LEU A 83 -2.65 0.18 -5.39
CA LEU A 83 -1.83 0.84 -4.36
C LEU A 83 -2.73 1.55 -3.36
N LEU A 84 -2.45 1.34 -2.07
CA LEU A 84 -3.08 2.03 -0.97
C LEU A 84 -1.99 2.78 -0.21
N VAL A 85 -2.15 4.08 -0.04
CA VAL A 85 -1.18 4.90 0.69
C VAL A 85 -1.79 5.52 1.92
N GLY A 86 -0.95 5.74 2.92
CA GLY A 86 -1.31 6.39 4.16
C GLY A 86 -0.07 6.92 4.86
N GLY A 87 -0.27 7.55 6.01
CA GLY A 87 0.77 8.20 6.79
C GLY A 87 0.47 9.68 6.98
N ALA A 88 0.96 10.26 8.08
CA ALA A 88 0.61 11.60 8.51
C ALA A 88 0.71 12.70 7.44
N PRO A 89 1.77 12.75 6.59
CA PRO A 89 1.87 13.81 5.58
C PRO A 89 1.04 13.54 4.32
N THR A 90 0.48 12.32 4.17
CA THR A 90 -0.28 11.96 2.98
C THR A 90 -1.68 12.57 2.99
N THR A 91 -2.23 12.79 1.80
CA THR A 91 -3.55 13.36 1.60
C THR A 91 -4.29 12.61 0.51
N ALA A 92 -5.61 12.78 0.46
CA ALA A 92 -6.41 12.26 -0.63
C ALA A 92 -5.95 12.82 -1.99
N ALA A 93 -5.55 14.09 -2.03
CA ALA A 93 -5.03 14.72 -3.25
C ALA A 93 -3.73 14.08 -3.73
N TRP A 94 -2.80 13.79 -2.80
CA TRP A 94 -1.57 13.09 -3.12
C TRP A 94 -1.84 11.70 -3.71
N ALA A 95 -2.72 10.93 -3.05
CA ALA A 95 -3.09 9.61 -3.52
C ALA A 95 -3.70 9.65 -4.92
N ALA A 96 -4.61 10.59 -5.16
CA ALA A 96 -5.22 10.75 -6.49
C ALA A 96 -4.17 11.09 -7.56
N GLU A 97 -3.20 11.93 -7.23
CA GLU A 97 -2.10 12.31 -8.13
C GLU A 97 -1.30 11.11 -8.60
N ILE A 98 -1.06 10.13 -7.71
CA ILE A 98 -0.27 8.93 -8.05
C ILE A 98 -1.15 7.74 -8.44
N GLY A 99 -2.46 7.90 -8.50
CA GLY A 99 -3.37 6.83 -8.89
C GLY A 99 -3.60 5.78 -7.81
N ALA A 100 -3.52 6.17 -6.55
CA ALA A 100 -3.67 5.27 -5.40
C ALA A 100 -4.93 5.56 -4.60
N GLY A 101 -5.38 4.59 -3.81
CA GLY A 101 -6.34 4.82 -2.74
C GLY A 101 -5.66 5.46 -1.54
N TRP A 102 -6.40 6.18 -0.73
CA TRP A 102 -5.89 6.84 0.47
C TRP A 102 -6.67 6.44 1.70
N ALA A 103 -5.96 6.18 2.79
CA ALA A 103 -6.56 5.92 4.09
C ALA A 103 -6.08 6.96 5.09
N GLU A 104 -7.04 7.61 5.74
CA GLU A 104 -6.78 8.63 6.75
C GLU A 104 -6.23 8.02 8.04
N ASN A 105 -6.69 6.82 8.38
CA ASN A 105 -6.30 6.10 9.58
C ASN A 105 -6.44 4.59 9.37
N ALA A 106 -6.07 3.81 10.39
CA ALA A 106 -6.05 2.36 10.29
C ALA A 106 -7.43 1.74 10.02
N LEU A 107 -8.48 2.23 10.68
CA LEU A 107 -9.84 1.74 10.44
C LEU A 107 -10.31 2.07 9.02
N HIS A 108 -10.02 3.28 8.55
CA HIS A 108 -10.34 3.69 7.19
C HIS A 108 -9.61 2.84 6.16
N ALA A 109 -8.38 2.40 6.47
CA ALA A 109 -7.59 1.56 5.57
C ALA A 109 -8.29 0.24 5.24
N VAL A 110 -8.97 -0.38 6.19
CA VAL A 110 -9.72 -1.62 5.94
C VAL A 110 -10.85 -1.38 4.96
N ALA A 111 -11.63 -0.32 5.16
CA ALA A 111 -12.74 0.03 4.26
C ALA A 111 -12.24 0.34 2.85
N VAL A 112 -11.14 1.09 2.73
CA VAL A 112 -10.56 1.44 1.42
C VAL A 112 -10.02 0.19 0.74
N ALA A 113 -9.33 -0.69 1.46
CA ALA A 113 -8.81 -1.94 0.92
C ALA A 113 -9.93 -2.82 0.36
N GLU A 114 -11.02 -2.97 1.11
CA GLU A 114 -12.19 -3.73 0.64
C GLU A 114 -12.78 -3.11 -0.63
N ALA A 115 -12.90 -1.79 -0.68
CA ALA A 115 -13.42 -1.10 -1.85
C ALA A 115 -12.52 -1.29 -3.08
N LEU A 116 -11.20 -1.25 -2.90
CA LEU A 116 -10.23 -1.47 -3.98
C LEU A 116 -10.33 -2.89 -4.55
N VAL A 117 -10.42 -3.90 -3.69
CA VAL A 117 -10.56 -5.29 -4.12
C VAL A 117 -11.89 -5.50 -4.85
N ASN A 118 -12.98 -4.97 -4.32
CA ASN A 118 -14.29 -5.09 -4.94
C ASN A 118 -14.34 -4.39 -6.30
N ALA A 119 -13.73 -3.22 -6.44
CA ALA A 119 -13.65 -2.52 -7.72
C ALA A 119 -12.86 -3.33 -8.77
N ALA A 120 -11.75 -3.94 -8.37
CA ALA A 120 -10.95 -4.78 -9.24
C ALA A 120 -11.72 -6.03 -9.73
N ARG A 121 -12.53 -6.62 -8.86
CA ARG A 121 -13.34 -7.80 -9.21
C ARG A 121 -14.50 -7.49 -10.16
N ARG A 122 -14.96 -6.23 -10.19
CA ARG A 122 -16.07 -5.79 -11.05
C ARG A 122 -15.62 -5.38 -12.46
N SER A 123 -14.35 -5.12 -12.61
CA SER A 123 -13.77 -4.71 -13.90
C SER A 123 -13.20 -5.91 -14.72
#